data_8546293dc2f37f5094de41db21727c42
#
_entry.id   8546293dc2f37f5094de41db21727c42
#
_cell.length_a   1.000
_cell.length_b   1.000
_cell.length_c   1.000
_cell.angle_alpha   90.00
_cell.angle_beta   90.00
_cell.angle_gamma   90.00
#
_symmetry.space_group_name_H-M   'P 1'
#
loop_
_entity.id
_entity.type
_entity.pdbx_description
1 polymer ?
#
loop_
_entity_poly.entity_id
_entity_poly.type
_entity_poly.pdbx_seq_one_letter_code
_entity_poly.pdbx_strand_id
1 'polypeptide(L)'
;MKFGVNYTPRRGWFHSWLDFDAEAVRDDFHAIRAIGADHVRIFPLWPLLQPNRTLIRHRAIGDVVRTVEIAGECGLEVTVDVLQGHLSSFDFLPSWVTSWHRRNLFIDPDVVFAQRNLVAEMARALRGIPAAAGLSVGNEFFQFAASRPTFPACGARAEP
;
A
#
# COMPACT_ATOMS: atom_id res chain seq x y z
N MET A 1 -7.25 23.57 -8.15
CA MET A 1 -7.54 22.65 -7.04
C MET A 1 -7.54 21.27 -7.63
N LYS A 2 -6.81 20.30 -7.05
CA LYS A 2 -6.82 18.89 -7.54
C LYS A 2 -7.95 18.13 -6.86
N PHE A 3 -8.64 17.29 -7.63
CA PHE A 3 -9.70 16.41 -7.15
C PHE A 3 -9.23 14.95 -7.29
N GLY A 4 -9.13 14.25 -6.18
CA GLY A 4 -8.62 12.88 -6.16
C GLY A 4 -9.52 11.92 -5.42
N VAL A 5 -9.36 10.63 -5.72
CA VAL A 5 -10.09 9.53 -5.07
C VAL A 5 -9.16 8.46 -4.54
N ASN A 6 -9.56 7.79 -3.47
CA ASN A 6 -8.96 6.54 -3.05
C ASN A 6 -9.42 5.44 -4.01
N TYR A 7 -8.48 4.81 -4.69
CA TYR A 7 -8.81 3.78 -5.67
C TYR A 7 -8.95 2.41 -5.01
N THR A 8 -10.14 1.85 -5.15
CA THR A 8 -10.42 0.46 -4.81
C THR A 8 -10.88 -0.24 -6.08
N PRO A 9 -10.14 -1.25 -6.58
CA PRO A 9 -10.47 -1.95 -7.80
C PRO A 9 -11.89 -2.54 -7.79
N ARG A 10 -12.59 -2.40 -8.90
CA ARG A 10 -13.94 -2.91 -9.11
C ARG A 10 -14.00 -4.45 -8.99
N ARG A 11 -12.90 -5.12 -9.37
CA ARG A 11 -12.74 -6.57 -9.25
C ARG A 11 -11.66 -6.90 -8.23
N GLY A 12 -11.91 -7.90 -7.40
CA GLY A 12 -10.91 -8.41 -6.46
C GLY A 12 -10.66 -7.51 -5.25
N TRP A 13 -11.21 -6.29 -5.21
CA TRP A 13 -11.02 -5.35 -4.12
C TRP A 13 -9.51 -5.14 -3.85
N PHE A 14 -9.04 -5.09 -2.60
CA PHE A 14 -7.62 -4.96 -2.29
C PHE A 14 -6.79 -6.23 -2.58
N HIS A 15 -7.44 -7.36 -2.85
CA HIS A 15 -6.78 -8.60 -3.27
C HIS A 15 -6.49 -8.66 -4.78
N SER A 16 -6.92 -7.67 -5.56
CA SER A 16 -6.57 -7.53 -7.00
C SER A 16 -5.07 -7.56 -7.26
N TRP A 17 -4.24 -7.19 -6.27
CA TRP A 17 -2.78 -7.28 -6.35
C TRP A 17 -2.25 -8.72 -6.37
N LEU A 18 -3.07 -9.73 -6.03
CA LEU A 18 -2.70 -11.14 -6.15
C LEU A 18 -2.81 -11.66 -7.59
N ASP A 19 -3.74 -11.08 -8.34
CA ASP A 19 -4.04 -11.44 -9.72
C ASP A 19 -4.20 -10.16 -10.55
N PHE A 20 -3.07 -9.49 -10.77
CA PHE A 20 -3.02 -8.16 -11.37
C PHE A 20 -3.50 -8.17 -12.82
N ASP A 21 -4.56 -7.41 -13.09
CA ASP A 21 -5.16 -7.21 -14.42
C ASP A 21 -5.02 -5.75 -14.86
N ALA A 22 -4.08 -5.50 -15.77
CA ALA A 22 -3.76 -4.17 -16.26
C ALA A 22 -4.93 -3.52 -17.04
N GLU A 23 -5.73 -4.33 -17.76
CA GLU A 23 -6.86 -3.81 -18.52
C GLU A 23 -8.03 -3.43 -17.62
N ALA A 24 -8.31 -4.23 -16.57
CA ALA A 24 -9.29 -3.86 -15.56
C ALA A 24 -8.92 -2.56 -14.83
N VAL A 25 -7.63 -2.36 -14.52
CA VAL A 25 -7.12 -1.11 -13.93
C VAL A 25 -7.31 0.07 -14.89
N ARG A 26 -7.03 -0.12 -16.19
CA ARG A 26 -7.19 0.90 -17.22
C ARG A 26 -8.65 1.34 -17.35
N ASP A 27 -9.58 0.38 -17.39
CA ASP A 27 -11.01 0.66 -17.45
C ASP A 27 -11.49 1.47 -16.23
N ASP A 28 -11.03 1.09 -15.04
CA ASP A 28 -11.36 1.81 -13.81
C ASP A 28 -10.81 3.25 -13.82
N PHE A 29 -9.57 3.45 -14.31
CA PHE A 29 -8.97 4.79 -14.39
C PHE A 29 -9.62 5.67 -15.45
N HIS A 30 -10.07 5.12 -16.57
CA HIS A 30 -10.90 5.86 -17.52
C HIS A 30 -12.23 6.32 -16.89
N ALA A 31 -12.88 5.45 -16.11
CA ALA A 31 -14.10 5.83 -15.41
C ALA A 31 -13.85 6.92 -14.33
N ILE A 32 -12.74 6.81 -13.58
CA ILE A 32 -12.32 7.83 -12.61
C ILE A 32 -12.01 9.15 -13.31
N ARG A 33 -11.34 9.13 -14.43
CA ARG A 33 -11.04 10.34 -15.21
C ARG A 33 -12.30 11.00 -15.75
N ALA A 34 -13.27 10.19 -16.19
CA ALA A 34 -14.54 10.67 -16.76
C ALA A 34 -15.39 11.47 -15.75
N ILE A 35 -15.27 11.20 -14.44
CA ILE A 35 -15.94 11.99 -13.39
C ILE A 35 -15.18 13.27 -13.01
N GLY A 36 -14.08 13.59 -13.71
CA GLY A 36 -13.31 14.81 -13.50
C GLY A 36 -12.19 14.71 -12.47
N ALA A 37 -11.88 13.51 -11.96
CA ALA A 37 -10.73 13.32 -11.09
C ALA A 37 -9.41 13.50 -11.86
N ASP A 38 -8.40 14.04 -11.20
CA ASP A 38 -7.04 14.23 -11.72
C ASP A 38 -5.98 13.48 -10.92
N HIS A 39 -6.40 12.82 -9.84
CA HIS A 39 -5.51 12.14 -8.91
C HIS A 39 -6.15 10.88 -8.32
N VAL A 40 -5.36 9.83 -8.15
CA VAL A 40 -5.74 8.61 -7.42
C VAL A 40 -4.72 8.28 -6.34
N ARG A 41 -5.18 7.70 -5.24
CA ARG A 41 -4.34 7.10 -4.22
C ARG A 41 -4.54 5.59 -4.27
N ILE A 42 -3.46 4.82 -4.41
CA ILE A 42 -3.48 3.36 -4.55
C ILE A 42 -2.88 2.68 -3.33
N PHE A 43 -3.32 1.44 -3.05
CA PHE A 43 -3.07 0.73 -1.81
C PHE A 43 -2.52 -0.68 -2.08
N PRO A 44 -1.27 -0.83 -2.55
CA PRO A 44 -0.66 -2.16 -2.66
C PRO A 44 -0.43 -2.73 -1.27
N LEU A 45 -0.88 -3.96 -1.03
CA LEU A 45 -0.83 -4.56 0.31
C LEU A 45 0.61 -4.89 0.72
N TRP A 46 1.04 -4.41 1.88
CA TRP A 46 2.38 -4.64 2.42
C TRP A 46 2.79 -6.11 2.45
N PRO A 47 1.95 -7.09 2.92
CA PRO A 47 2.34 -8.49 2.90
C PRO A 47 2.59 -9.06 1.50
N LEU A 48 2.03 -8.46 0.46
CA LEU A 48 2.30 -8.88 -0.91
C LEU A 48 3.60 -8.30 -1.47
N LEU A 49 3.96 -7.09 -1.03
CA LEU A 49 5.21 -6.44 -1.41
C LEU A 49 6.41 -7.05 -0.66
N GLN A 50 6.23 -7.34 0.64
CA GLN A 50 7.29 -7.80 1.54
C GLN A 50 6.78 -8.96 2.42
N PRO A 51 6.61 -10.16 1.87
CA PRO A 51 6.08 -11.32 2.59
C PRO A 51 7.02 -11.87 3.65
N ASN A 52 8.29 -11.47 3.62
CA ASN A 52 9.31 -11.78 4.62
C ASN A 52 10.13 -10.53 4.91
N ARG A 53 10.74 -10.45 6.10
CA ARG A 53 11.53 -9.30 6.55
C ARG A 53 12.63 -8.89 5.56
N THR A 54 13.26 -9.86 4.90
CA THR A 54 14.38 -9.65 3.97
C THR A 54 13.99 -9.82 2.50
N LEU A 55 12.77 -10.25 2.20
CA LEU A 55 12.32 -10.49 0.84
C LEU A 55 11.36 -9.37 0.38
N ILE A 56 11.82 -8.58 -0.58
CA ILE A 56 10.99 -7.63 -1.33
C ILE A 56 10.67 -8.27 -2.69
N ARG A 57 9.38 -8.34 -3.02
CA ARG A 57 8.91 -8.92 -4.27
C ARG A 57 8.94 -7.87 -5.38
N HIS A 58 10.03 -7.83 -6.14
CA HIS A 58 10.18 -6.87 -7.25
C HIS A 58 9.10 -7.01 -8.33
N ARG A 59 8.57 -8.22 -8.54
CA ARG A 59 7.42 -8.40 -9.44
C ARG A 59 6.20 -7.62 -8.95
N ALA A 60 5.88 -7.69 -7.66
CA ALA A 60 4.75 -6.94 -7.10
C ALA A 60 4.99 -5.41 -7.14
N ILE A 61 6.25 -4.96 -6.97
CA ILE A 61 6.61 -3.56 -7.24
C ILE A 61 6.39 -3.22 -8.71
N GLY A 62 6.72 -4.13 -9.64
CA GLY A 62 6.46 -3.96 -11.07
C GLY A 62 4.97 -3.76 -11.39
N ASP A 63 4.08 -4.48 -10.72
CA ASP A 63 2.63 -4.31 -10.87
C ASP A 63 2.18 -2.91 -10.37
N VAL A 64 2.79 -2.39 -9.29
CA VAL A 64 2.56 -1.01 -8.83
C VAL A 64 3.05 0.01 -9.85
N VAL A 65 4.26 -0.17 -10.37
CA VAL A 65 4.83 0.68 -11.44
C VAL A 65 3.89 0.70 -12.64
N ARG A 66 3.44 -0.47 -13.10
CA ARG A 66 2.51 -0.56 -14.23
C ARG A 66 1.19 0.14 -13.96
N THR A 67 0.66 0.07 -12.73
CA THR A 67 -0.53 0.81 -12.32
C THR A 67 -0.32 2.32 -12.44
N VAL A 68 0.83 2.83 -12.00
CA VAL A 68 1.17 4.27 -12.08
C VAL A 68 1.34 4.72 -13.53
N GLU A 69 1.94 3.89 -14.39
CA GLU A 69 2.06 4.17 -15.83
C GLU A 69 0.68 4.26 -16.49
N ILE A 70 -0.22 3.29 -16.23
CA ILE A 70 -1.59 3.28 -16.74
C ILE A 70 -2.34 4.54 -16.29
N ALA A 71 -2.18 4.95 -15.02
CA ALA A 71 -2.76 6.20 -14.55
C ALA A 71 -2.29 7.40 -15.36
N GLY A 72 -0.99 7.49 -15.64
CA GLY A 72 -0.42 8.53 -16.50
C GLY A 72 -0.99 8.52 -17.91
N GLU A 73 -1.15 7.32 -18.52
CA GLU A 73 -1.79 7.14 -19.82
C GLU A 73 -3.25 7.65 -19.82
N CYS A 74 -3.94 7.54 -18.67
CA CYS A 74 -5.31 8.05 -18.48
C CYS A 74 -5.37 9.52 -18.01
N GLY A 75 -4.24 10.21 -17.87
CA GLY A 75 -4.19 11.61 -17.42
C GLY A 75 -4.43 11.79 -15.92
N LEU A 76 -4.07 10.79 -15.11
CA LEU A 76 -4.16 10.81 -13.65
C LEU A 76 -2.76 10.85 -13.03
N GLU A 77 -2.63 11.56 -11.91
CA GLU A 77 -1.48 11.44 -11.00
C GLU A 77 -1.74 10.40 -9.91
N VAL A 78 -0.69 9.84 -9.33
CA VAL A 78 -0.82 8.77 -8.33
C VAL A 78 -0.02 9.06 -7.06
N THR A 79 -0.66 8.90 -5.90
CA THR A 79 0.03 8.69 -4.63
C THR A 79 -0.02 7.20 -4.27
N VAL A 80 1.13 6.62 -3.95
CA VAL A 80 1.25 5.20 -3.57
C VAL A 80 1.40 5.07 -2.07
N ASP A 81 0.50 4.34 -1.41
CA ASP A 81 0.64 3.94 -0.01
C ASP A 81 1.53 2.70 0.09
N VAL A 82 2.74 2.83 0.66
CA VAL A 82 3.75 1.76 0.59
C VAL A 82 3.56 0.70 1.67
N LEU A 83 3.32 1.12 2.91
CA LEU A 83 3.20 0.20 4.06
C LEU A 83 1.72 0.03 4.42
N GLN A 84 0.94 -0.51 3.48
CA GLN A 84 -0.49 -0.68 3.67
C GLN A 84 -0.77 -1.83 4.64
N GLY A 85 -0.89 -1.49 5.93
CA GLY A 85 -1.15 -2.44 7.01
C GLY A 85 -2.58 -2.44 7.54
N HIS A 86 -3.28 -1.29 7.47
CA HIS A 86 -4.69 -1.18 7.84
C HIS A 86 -5.49 -0.45 6.76
N LEU A 87 -6.60 -1.00 6.34
CA LEU A 87 -7.45 -0.43 5.31
C LEU A 87 -8.89 -0.91 5.46
N SER A 88 -9.84 0.03 5.55
CA SER A 88 -11.27 -0.26 5.60
C SER A 88 -11.65 -1.29 6.69
N SER A 89 -11.12 -1.13 7.89
CA SER A 89 -11.34 -2.02 9.06
C SER A 89 -10.69 -3.41 8.96
N PHE A 90 -9.81 -3.63 7.99
CA PHE A 90 -9.04 -4.87 7.86
C PHE A 90 -7.56 -4.64 8.08
N ASP A 91 -6.91 -5.59 8.75
CA ASP A 91 -5.46 -5.58 8.97
C ASP A 91 -4.76 -6.46 7.94
N PHE A 92 -3.81 -5.87 7.23
CA PHE A 92 -2.99 -6.52 6.21
C PHE A 92 -1.51 -6.49 6.60
N LEU A 93 -1.20 -6.88 7.85
CA LEU A 93 0.19 -6.93 8.29
C LEU A 93 0.89 -8.19 7.76
N PRO A 94 2.17 -8.09 7.37
CA PRO A 94 2.95 -9.27 7.01
C PRO A 94 3.05 -10.24 8.18
N SER A 95 2.97 -11.54 7.89
CA SER A 95 3.01 -12.60 8.91
C SER A 95 4.27 -12.57 9.78
N TRP A 96 5.41 -12.11 9.23
CA TRP A 96 6.66 -11.99 9.97
C TRP A 96 6.63 -10.87 11.04
N VAL A 97 5.70 -9.91 10.93
CA VAL A 97 5.44 -8.88 11.97
C VAL A 97 4.53 -9.43 13.06
N THR A 98 3.48 -10.16 12.67
CA THR A 98 2.42 -10.68 13.56
C THR A 98 2.68 -12.11 14.06
N SER A 99 3.87 -12.66 13.77
CA SER A 99 4.27 -14.01 14.15
C SER A 99 4.54 -14.13 15.66
N TRP A 100 5.06 -15.30 16.09
CA TRP A 100 5.38 -15.63 17.47
C TRP A 100 6.10 -14.52 18.24
N HIS A 101 7.02 -13.79 17.61
CA HIS A 101 7.81 -12.73 18.25
C HIS A 101 7.09 -11.40 18.43
N ARG A 102 5.91 -11.22 17.85
CA ARG A 102 5.05 -10.03 18.00
C ARG A 102 5.83 -8.72 17.98
N ARG A 103 6.32 -8.36 16.80
CA ARG A 103 7.18 -7.19 16.61
C ARG A 103 6.39 -5.89 16.66
N ASN A 104 6.91 -4.89 17.33
CA ASN A 104 6.31 -3.57 17.31
C ASN A 104 6.67 -2.83 16.02
N LEU A 105 5.65 -2.31 15.32
CA LEU A 105 5.82 -1.62 14.02
C LEU A 105 6.65 -0.35 14.09
N PHE A 106 6.68 0.30 15.25
CA PHE A 106 7.23 1.65 15.37
C PHE A 106 8.61 1.69 16.01
N ILE A 107 8.95 0.71 16.82
CA ILE A 107 10.17 0.74 17.64
C ILE A 107 11.06 -0.50 17.48
N ASP A 108 10.57 -1.60 16.90
CA ASP A 108 11.43 -2.76 16.65
C ASP A 108 12.44 -2.42 15.52
N PRO A 109 13.75 -2.43 15.80
CA PRO A 109 14.76 -2.00 14.82
C PRO A 109 14.73 -2.79 13.52
N ASP A 110 14.47 -4.09 13.59
CA ASP A 110 14.40 -4.95 12.40
C ASP A 110 13.19 -4.63 11.54
N VAL A 111 12.04 -4.30 12.18
CA VAL A 111 10.81 -3.90 11.46
C VAL A 111 11.01 -2.56 10.80
N VAL A 112 11.52 -1.57 11.52
CA VAL A 112 11.80 -0.23 11.00
C VAL A 112 12.80 -0.29 9.84
N PHE A 113 13.85 -1.10 9.97
CA PHE A 113 14.82 -1.31 8.89
C PHE A 113 14.18 -1.94 7.65
N ALA A 114 13.34 -2.97 7.84
CA ALA A 114 12.64 -3.64 6.75
C ALA A 114 11.65 -2.69 6.03
N GLN A 115 10.89 -1.90 6.78
CA GLN A 115 10.00 -0.86 6.26
C GLN A 115 10.77 0.17 5.42
N ARG A 116 11.87 0.69 5.97
CA ARG A 116 12.74 1.63 5.26
C ARG A 116 13.24 1.06 3.92
N ASN A 117 13.63 -0.20 3.90
CA ASN A 117 14.09 -0.85 2.67
C ASN A 117 12.99 -0.95 1.63
N LEU A 118 11.77 -1.35 2.02
CA LEU A 118 10.64 -1.41 1.10
C LEU A 118 10.30 -0.03 0.53
N VAL A 119 10.23 1.01 1.39
CA VAL A 119 9.97 2.38 0.94
C VAL A 119 11.05 2.87 -0.04
N ALA A 120 12.32 2.57 0.24
CA ALA A 120 13.42 2.93 -0.63
C ALA A 120 13.36 2.23 -2.00
N GLU A 121 13.01 0.93 -2.04
CA GLU A 121 12.83 0.19 -3.30
C GLU A 121 11.65 0.75 -4.11
N MET A 122 10.52 1.02 -3.47
CA MET A 122 9.37 1.64 -4.14
C MET A 122 9.74 3.02 -4.71
N ALA A 123 10.42 3.85 -3.92
CA ALA A 123 10.86 5.18 -4.37
C ALA A 123 11.81 5.09 -5.57
N ARG A 124 12.72 4.11 -5.59
CA ARG A 124 13.61 3.88 -6.75
C ARG A 124 12.83 3.44 -7.98
N ALA A 125 11.87 2.52 -7.80
CA ALA A 125 11.08 1.99 -8.92
C ALA A 125 10.18 3.06 -9.56
N LEU A 126 9.69 4.01 -8.78
CA LEU A 126 8.80 5.09 -9.26
C LEU A 126 9.56 6.33 -9.75
N ARG A 127 10.90 6.37 -9.56
CA ARG A 127 11.71 7.51 -9.95
C ARG A 127 11.60 7.78 -11.45
N GLY A 128 11.26 9.02 -11.80
CA GLY A 128 11.20 9.47 -13.19
C GLY A 128 9.90 9.12 -13.91
N ILE A 129 8.94 8.50 -13.25
CA ILE A 129 7.60 8.29 -13.81
C ILE A 129 6.77 9.56 -13.55
N PRO A 130 6.37 10.30 -14.61
CA PRO A 130 5.72 11.61 -14.45
C PRO A 130 4.41 11.56 -13.64
N ALA A 131 3.67 10.45 -13.73
CA ALA A 131 2.42 10.26 -13.02
C ALA A 131 2.60 9.96 -11.51
N ALA A 132 3.81 9.60 -11.07
CA ALA A 132 4.11 9.35 -9.65
C ALA A 132 4.19 10.66 -8.88
N ALA A 133 3.09 11.12 -8.30
CA ALA A 133 3.01 12.37 -7.55
C ALA A 133 3.67 12.28 -6.17
N GLY A 134 3.69 11.11 -5.54
CA GLY A 134 4.29 10.92 -4.23
C GLY A 134 4.09 9.54 -3.61
N LEU A 135 4.73 9.37 -2.45
CA LEU A 135 4.56 8.20 -1.59
C LEU A 135 3.93 8.62 -0.27
N SER A 136 3.00 7.82 0.21
CA SER A 136 2.55 7.83 1.60
C SER A 136 3.15 6.62 2.32
N VAL A 137 3.59 6.82 3.55
CA VAL A 137 4.20 5.74 4.33
C VAL A 137 3.15 4.68 4.68
N GLY A 138 1.88 5.07 4.85
CA GLY A 138 0.79 4.13 5.06
C GLY A 138 -0.51 4.83 5.47
N ASN A 139 -1.55 4.02 5.69
CA ASN A 139 -2.88 4.47 6.02
C ASN A 139 -3.21 4.12 7.48
N GLU A 140 -3.84 5.05 8.19
CA GLU A 140 -4.44 4.83 9.51
C GLU A 140 -3.54 4.14 10.55
N PHE A 141 -2.26 4.50 10.64
CA PHE A 141 -1.30 3.91 11.59
C PHE A 141 -1.74 3.97 13.05
N PHE A 142 -2.58 4.93 13.39
CA PHE A 142 -3.15 5.03 14.74
C PHE A 142 -3.96 3.79 15.14
N GLN A 143 -4.41 2.99 14.17
CA GLN A 143 -5.12 1.73 14.42
C GLN A 143 -4.23 0.71 15.16
N PHE A 144 -2.92 0.85 15.06
CA PHE A 144 -1.95 0.00 15.75
C PHE A 144 -1.37 0.63 17.02
N ALA A 145 -1.86 1.80 17.43
CA ALA A 145 -1.37 2.47 18.64
C ALA A 145 -1.93 1.84 19.93
N ALA A 146 -1.08 1.77 20.96
CA ALA A 146 -1.44 1.18 22.25
C ALA A 146 -2.61 1.86 22.99
N SER A 147 -2.87 3.13 22.65
CA SER A 147 -3.97 3.89 23.27
C SER A 147 -5.36 3.50 22.77
N ARG A 148 -5.45 2.64 21.77
CA ARG A 148 -6.73 2.20 21.21
C ARG A 148 -7.29 1.03 22.03
N PRO A 149 -8.51 1.13 22.62
CA PRO A 149 -9.07 0.11 23.52
C PRO A 149 -9.26 -1.26 22.87
N THR A 150 -9.48 -1.32 21.55
CA THR A 150 -9.82 -2.55 20.83
C THR A 150 -8.62 -3.20 20.14
N PHE A 151 -7.48 -2.51 20.06
CA PHE A 151 -6.26 -3.05 19.46
C PHE A 151 -5.10 -2.83 20.43
N PRO A 152 -4.49 -3.88 20.92
CA PRO A 152 -3.25 -3.78 21.66
C PRO A 152 -2.19 -3.13 20.77
N ALA A 153 -1.17 -2.55 21.39
CA ALA A 153 0.02 -2.12 20.68
C ALA A 153 0.45 -3.23 19.73
N CYS A 154 0.94 -2.85 18.55
CA CYS A 154 1.26 -3.82 17.51
C CYS A 154 2.01 -5.02 18.08
N GLY A 155 1.44 -6.20 17.92
CA GLY A 155 1.99 -7.44 18.42
C GLY A 155 1.60 -7.85 19.84
N ALA A 156 0.92 -7.01 20.62
CA ALA A 156 0.31 -7.45 21.87
C ALA A 156 -1.17 -7.77 21.64
N ARG A 157 -1.59 -9.00 21.71
CA ARG A 157 -3.00 -9.29 21.92
C ARG A 157 -3.34 -8.88 23.35
N ALA A 158 -4.50 -8.25 23.57
CA ALA A 158 -5.05 -8.20 24.91
C ALA A 158 -5.11 -9.64 25.41
N GLU A 159 -4.54 -9.90 26.54
CA GLU A 159 -4.81 -11.17 27.23
C GLU A 159 -6.30 -11.19 27.56
N PRO A 160 -6.98 -12.36 27.49
CA PRO A 160 -8.39 -12.49 27.77
C PRO A 160 -8.74 -12.12 29.22
#